data_31ba89b4695672c3aa6574c18c0f7cc2
#
_entry.id   31ba89b4695672c3aa6574c18c0f7cc2
#
_cell.length_a   1.000
_cell.length_b   1.000
_cell.length_c   1.000
_cell.angle_alpha   90.00
_cell.angle_beta   90.00
_cell.angle_gamma   90.00
#
_symmetry.space_group_name_H-M   'P 1'
#
loop_
_entity.id
_entity.type
_entity.pdbx_description
1 polymer ?
#
loop_
_entity_poly.entity_id
_entity_poly.type
_entity_poly.pdbx_seq_one_letter_code
_entity_poly.pdbx_strand_id
1 'polypeptide(L)'
;MYRLASVLLFMAGTPLAAQPVNPQIDYPGYQRLAREVRPYRQTHLVDYATFTAMARRPDVLILDARSESAFREGHIAGAVNLPLPDFTPEALRRVIGRRDRTILIYCNNNFSNNVRPVVTKVIRLALNIQTFIQLYGHGYRNVYELNDVIDFNAPNVSWVRAPELASGG
;
A
#
# COMPACT_ATOMS: atom_id res chain seq x y z
N MET A 1 51.81 33.18 42.36
CA MET A 1 50.93 33.23 41.22
C MET A 1 51.06 31.91 40.44
N TYR A 2 50.23 30.93 40.68
CA TYR A 2 50.25 29.63 39.96
C TYR A 2 49.20 29.67 38.84
N ARG A 3 49.63 29.56 37.58
CA ARG A 3 48.75 29.42 36.42
C ARG A 3 48.43 27.95 36.22
N LEU A 4 47.18 27.60 36.45
CA LEU A 4 46.60 26.29 36.08
C LEU A 4 46.38 26.25 34.55
N ALA A 5 47.13 25.38 33.88
CA ALA A 5 46.89 25.10 32.48
C ALA A 5 45.82 23.98 32.40
N SER A 6 44.64 24.33 31.88
CA SER A 6 43.56 23.35 31.59
C SER A 6 43.94 22.61 30.31
N VAL A 7 44.20 21.33 30.41
CA VAL A 7 44.36 20.43 29.26
C VAL A 7 42.97 19.98 28.81
N LEU A 8 42.50 20.47 27.66
CA LEU A 8 41.33 19.98 26.99
C LEU A 8 41.67 18.65 26.28
N LEU A 9 41.20 17.54 26.83
CA LEU A 9 41.32 16.22 26.21
C LEU A 9 40.21 16.10 25.12
N PHE A 10 40.61 16.26 23.85
CA PHE A 10 39.74 15.96 22.72
C PHE A 10 39.60 14.43 22.59
N MET A 11 38.45 13.89 22.98
CA MET A 11 38.07 12.53 22.65
C MET A 11 37.78 12.44 21.15
N ALA A 12 38.75 12.00 20.35
CA ALA A 12 38.49 11.64 18.98
C ALA A 12 37.65 10.37 18.94
N GLY A 13 36.35 10.56 18.69
CA GLY A 13 35.44 9.43 18.43
C GLY A 13 35.92 8.65 17.20
N THR A 14 36.25 7.37 17.35
CA THR A 14 36.54 6.48 16.23
C THR A 14 35.35 6.46 15.29
N PRO A 15 35.52 6.74 13.97
CA PRO A 15 34.42 6.64 13.02
C PRO A 15 33.91 5.22 13.01
N LEU A 16 32.58 5.07 13.22
CA LEU A 16 31.91 3.78 13.12
C LEU A 16 32.12 3.27 11.67
N ALA A 17 32.82 2.15 11.50
CA ALA A 17 32.99 1.55 10.19
C ALA A 17 31.62 1.23 9.57
N ALA A 18 31.40 1.68 8.32
CA ALA A 18 30.17 1.38 7.61
C ALA A 18 29.99 -0.14 7.50
N GLN A 19 28.83 -0.65 7.94
CA GLN A 19 28.52 -2.06 7.82
C GLN A 19 28.36 -2.46 6.35
N PRO A 20 28.76 -3.67 5.95
CA PRO A 20 28.54 -4.16 4.59
C PRO A 20 27.04 -4.17 4.28
N VAL A 21 26.69 -3.68 3.10
CA VAL A 21 25.28 -3.64 2.63
C VAL A 21 24.82 -5.06 2.32
N ASN A 22 23.63 -5.44 2.79
CA ASN A 22 23.00 -6.71 2.44
C ASN A 22 22.69 -6.74 0.92
N PRO A 23 23.31 -7.66 0.13
CA PRO A 23 23.13 -7.69 -1.32
C PRO A 23 21.71 -8.09 -1.78
N GLN A 24 20.86 -8.56 -0.87
CA GLN A 24 19.47 -8.91 -1.16
C GLN A 24 18.49 -7.77 -0.84
N ILE A 25 18.98 -6.60 -0.44
CA ILE A 25 18.16 -5.43 -0.12
C ILE A 25 18.68 -4.22 -0.90
N ASP A 26 17.97 -3.87 -1.99
CA ASP A 26 18.33 -2.72 -2.85
C ASP A 26 17.49 -1.48 -2.51
N TYR A 27 17.81 -0.81 -1.40
CA TYR A 27 17.14 0.44 -1.02
C TYR A 27 17.28 1.55 -2.08
N PRO A 28 18.47 1.79 -2.67
CA PRO A 28 18.62 2.74 -3.78
C PRO A 28 17.77 2.38 -5.00
N GLY A 29 17.66 1.09 -5.34
CA GLY A 29 16.80 0.61 -6.43
C GLY A 29 15.33 0.87 -6.16
N TYR A 30 14.87 0.63 -4.94
CA TYR A 30 13.50 0.98 -4.54
C TYR A 30 13.22 2.48 -4.68
N GLN A 31 14.17 3.35 -4.29
CA GLN A 31 14.03 4.79 -4.46
C GLN A 31 13.95 5.21 -5.94
N ARG A 32 14.74 4.57 -6.81
CA ARG A 32 14.66 4.81 -8.27
C ARG A 32 13.31 4.41 -8.82
N LEU A 33 12.83 3.20 -8.47
CA LEU A 33 11.52 2.69 -8.88
C LEU A 33 10.39 3.62 -8.41
N ALA A 34 10.41 4.09 -7.17
CA ALA A 34 9.41 5.00 -6.63
C ALA A 34 9.36 6.34 -7.39
N ARG A 35 10.53 6.87 -7.80
CA ARG A 35 10.61 8.08 -8.64
C ARG A 35 10.06 7.85 -10.05
N GLU A 36 10.37 6.71 -10.66
CA GLU A 36 9.87 6.32 -11.99
C GLU A 36 8.34 6.17 -11.98
N VAL A 37 7.80 5.50 -10.98
CA VAL A 37 6.37 5.22 -10.85
C VAL A 37 5.54 6.48 -10.62
N ARG A 38 6.08 7.49 -9.95
CA ARG A 38 5.34 8.69 -9.55
C ARG A 38 4.57 9.37 -10.70
N PRO A 39 5.17 9.77 -11.83
CA PRO A 39 4.44 10.38 -12.93
C PRO A 39 3.45 9.42 -13.58
N TYR A 40 3.80 8.15 -13.68
CA TYR A 40 2.91 7.13 -14.22
C TYR A 40 1.64 6.96 -13.37
N ARG A 41 1.80 6.82 -12.06
CA ARG A 41 0.68 6.71 -11.11
C ARG A 41 -0.28 7.91 -11.22
N GLN A 42 0.22 9.13 -11.41
CA GLN A 42 -0.62 10.33 -11.52
C GLN A 42 -1.65 10.26 -12.64
N THR A 43 -1.36 9.56 -13.73
CA THR A 43 -2.28 9.35 -14.84
C THR A 43 -3.22 8.15 -14.67
N HIS A 44 -3.08 7.43 -13.56
CA HIS A 44 -3.84 6.23 -13.21
C HIS A 44 -4.64 6.38 -11.91
N LEU A 45 -4.83 7.61 -11.45
CA LEU A 45 -5.75 7.94 -10.36
C LEU A 45 -7.15 8.11 -10.94
N VAL A 46 -8.14 7.45 -10.33
CA VAL A 46 -9.53 7.50 -10.78
C VAL A 46 -10.45 7.86 -9.61
N ASP A 47 -11.51 8.60 -9.90
CA ASP A 47 -12.59 8.84 -8.95
C ASP A 47 -13.43 7.59 -8.70
N TYR A 48 -14.28 7.61 -7.70
CA TYR A 48 -15.10 6.44 -7.33
C TYR A 48 -16.11 6.05 -8.42
N ALA A 49 -16.65 7.01 -9.17
CA ALA A 49 -17.59 6.74 -10.26
C ALA A 49 -16.88 5.97 -11.39
N THR A 50 -15.70 6.41 -11.80
CA THR A 50 -14.84 5.72 -12.77
C THR A 50 -14.41 4.36 -12.26
N PHE A 51 -13.96 4.28 -11.00
CA PHE A 51 -13.57 3.02 -10.35
C PHE A 51 -14.69 1.98 -10.43
N THR A 52 -15.92 2.35 -10.04
CA THR A 52 -17.07 1.45 -10.07
C THR A 52 -17.52 1.09 -11.49
N ALA A 53 -17.41 2.03 -12.43
CA ALA A 53 -17.70 1.74 -13.85
C ALA A 53 -16.70 0.72 -14.42
N MET A 54 -15.41 0.87 -14.12
CA MET A 54 -14.38 -0.10 -14.52
C MET A 54 -14.58 -1.46 -13.86
N ALA A 55 -14.94 -1.49 -12.59
CA ALA A 55 -15.14 -2.72 -11.81
C ALA A 55 -16.25 -3.63 -12.35
N ARG A 56 -17.19 -3.09 -13.14
CA ARG A 56 -18.26 -3.89 -13.80
C ARG A 56 -17.77 -4.73 -14.97
N ARG A 57 -16.58 -4.47 -15.47
CA ARG A 57 -16.01 -5.20 -16.60
C ARG A 57 -15.47 -6.55 -16.13
N PRO A 58 -15.73 -7.64 -16.87
CA PRO A 58 -15.36 -9.00 -16.42
C PRO A 58 -13.85 -9.25 -16.40
N ASP A 59 -13.06 -8.45 -17.15
CA ASP A 59 -11.61 -8.54 -17.23
C ASP A 59 -10.88 -7.75 -16.12
N VAL A 60 -11.61 -6.96 -15.33
CA VAL A 60 -11.06 -6.11 -14.27
C VAL A 60 -11.00 -6.86 -12.93
N LEU A 61 -9.94 -6.65 -12.19
CA LEU A 61 -9.76 -7.17 -10.84
C LEU A 61 -9.72 -6.00 -9.85
N ILE A 62 -10.51 -6.04 -8.80
CA ILE A 62 -10.32 -5.19 -7.62
C ILE A 62 -9.40 -5.94 -6.67
N LEU A 63 -8.22 -5.40 -6.39
CA LEU A 63 -7.23 -5.99 -5.49
C LEU A 63 -7.19 -5.22 -4.16
N ASP A 64 -7.49 -5.91 -3.07
CA ASP A 64 -7.34 -5.41 -1.71
C ASP A 64 -6.05 -5.95 -1.10
N ALA A 65 -5.07 -5.08 -0.92
CA ALA A 65 -3.76 -5.43 -0.36
C ALA A 65 -3.69 -5.29 1.17
N ARG A 66 -4.82 -5.01 1.84
CA ARG A 66 -4.89 -4.99 3.31
C ARG A 66 -4.72 -6.39 3.89
N SER A 67 -4.56 -6.48 5.21
CA SER A 67 -4.51 -7.78 5.89
C SER A 67 -5.80 -8.58 5.64
N GLU A 68 -5.67 -9.90 5.66
CA GLU A 68 -6.81 -10.81 5.51
C GLU A 68 -7.89 -10.56 6.56
N SER A 69 -7.50 -10.23 7.80
CA SER A 69 -8.45 -9.89 8.86
C SER A 69 -9.28 -8.64 8.53
N ALA A 70 -8.63 -7.57 8.06
CA ALA A 70 -9.33 -6.35 7.66
C ALA A 70 -10.26 -6.59 6.45
N PHE A 71 -9.82 -7.40 5.48
CA PHE A 71 -10.62 -7.79 4.34
C PHE A 71 -11.88 -8.57 4.77
N ARG A 72 -11.71 -9.56 5.65
CA ARG A 72 -12.86 -10.36 6.16
C ARG A 72 -13.87 -9.53 6.95
N GLU A 73 -13.43 -8.53 7.70
CA GLU A 73 -14.33 -7.63 8.43
C GLU A 73 -15.15 -6.72 7.49
N GLY A 74 -14.58 -6.35 6.35
CA GLY A 74 -15.29 -5.58 5.35
C GLY A 74 -14.40 -5.11 4.20
N HIS A 75 -14.97 -5.11 2.98
CA HIS A 75 -14.27 -4.76 1.76
C HIS A 75 -15.23 -4.29 0.67
N ILE A 76 -14.72 -3.65 -0.38
CA ILE A 76 -15.51 -3.30 -1.57
C ILE A 76 -15.98 -4.60 -2.25
N ALA A 77 -17.25 -4.69 -2.58
CA ALA A 77 -17.84 -5.87 -3.22
C ALA A 77 -17.08 -6.26 -4.50
N GLY A 78 -16.81 -7.56 -4.65
CA GLY A 78 -16.05 -8.09 -5.77
C GLY A 78 -14.53 -7.99 -5.64
N ALA A 79 -14.02 -7.41 -4.57
CA ALA A 79 -12.57 -7.38 -4.32
C ALA A 79 -12.03 -8.77 -3.98
N VAL A 80 -10.80 -9.02 -4.41
CA VAL A 80 -9.99 -10.19 -4.06
C VAL A 80 -8.85 -9.74 -3.16
N ASN A 81 -8.62 -10.48 -2.08
CA ASN A 81 -7.55 -10.15 -1.14
C ASN A 81 -6.23 -10.86 -1.50
N LEU A 82 -5.18 -10.08 -1.51
CA LEU A 82 -3.79 -10.56 -1.43
C LEU A 82 -3.04 -9.53 -0.58
N PRO A 83 -2.71 -9.84 0.68
CA PRO A 83 -1.98 -8.90 1.54
C PRO A 83 -0.63 -8.49 0.94
N LEU A 84 -0.26 -7.21 1.09
CA LEU A 84 0.99 -6.69 0.51
C LEU A 84 2.24 -7.50 0.90
N PRO A 85 2.40 -8.01 2.14
CA PRO A 85 3.54 -8.85 2.51
C PRO A 85 3.65 -10.16 1.71
N ASP A 86 2.55 -10.60 1.10
CA ASP A 86 2.47 -11.85 0.34
C ASP A 86 2.70 -11.66 -1.17
N PHE A 87 3.12 -10.46 -1.60
CA PHE A 87 3.42 -10.18 -3.00
C PHE A 87 4.69 -10.89 -3.44
N THR A 88 4.53 -12.12 -3.90
CA THR A 88 5.55 -12.86 -4.64
C THR A 88 5.15 -12.97 -6.11
N PRO A 89 6.10 -13.20 -7.03
CA PRO A 89 5.78 -13.42 -8.44
C PRO A 89 4.74 -14.53 -8.67
N GLU A 90 4.80 -15.61 -7.87
CA GLU A 90 3.86 -16.73 -7.91
C GLU A 90 2.47 -16.34 -7.41
N ALA A 91 2.39 -15.68 -6.26
CA ALA A 91 1.12 -15.26 -5.66
C ALA A 91 0.40 -14.25 -6.56
N LEU A 92 1.13 -13.24 -7.06
CA LEU A 92 0.58 -12.25 -7.99
C LEU A 92 0.08 -12.91 -9.28
N ARG A 93 0.84 -13.85 -9.87
CA ARG A 93 0.42 -14.57 -11.07
C ARG A 93 -0.82 -15.42 -10.83
N ARG A 94 -0.93 -16.05 -9.65
CA ARG A 94 -2.10 -16.87 -9.27
C ARG A 94 -3.35 -16.03 -9.09
N VAL A 95 -3.24 -14.85 -8.45
CA VAL A 95 -4.39 -13.99 -8.12
C VAL A 95 -4.78 -13.09 -9.28
N ILE A 96 -3.81 -12.45 -9.93
CA ILE A 96 -4.05 -11.47 -10.99
C ILE A 96 -4.11 -12.15 -12.37
N GLY A 97 -3.26 -13.15 -12.59
CA GLY A 97 -3.11 -13.81 -13.89
C GLY A 97 -2.20 -13.02 -14.82
N ARG A 98 -2.73 -12.58 -15.97
CA ARG A 98 -1.96 -11.90 -17.01
C ARG A 98 -1.48 -10.51 -16.57
N ARG A 99 -0.28 -10.10 -17.02
CA ARG A 99 0.32 -8.82 -16.67
C ARG A 99 -0.41 -7.60 -17.26
N ASP A 100 -1.16 -7.79 -18.32
CA ASP A 100 -1.96 -6.76 -19.00
C ASP A 100 -3.39 -6.63 -18.42
N ARG A 101 -3.73 -7.43 -17.40
CA ARG A 101 -5.02 -7.32 -16.72
C ARG A 101 -5.18 -5.96 -16.07
N THR A 102 -6.36 -5.37 -16.18
CA THR A 102 -6.71 -4.15 -15.46
C THR A 102 -6.91 -4.46 -13.98
N ILE A 103 -6.21 -3.73 -13.12
CA ILE A 103 -6.23 -3.89 -11.66
C ILE A 103 -6.67 -2.58 -11.02
N LEU A 104 -7.68 -2.64 -10.19
CA LEU A 104 -8.14 -1.53 -9.36
C LEU A 104 -7.64 -1.74 -7.94
N ILE A 105 -7.04 -0.73 -7.33
CA ILE A 105 -6.57 -0.81 -5.94
C ILE A 105 -7.19 0.27 -5.08
N TYR A 106 -7.38 -0.06 -3.80
CA TYR A 106 -7.81 0.86 -2.74
C TYR A 106 -7.17 0.46 -1.40
N CYS A 107 -7.23 1.33 -0.42
CA CYS A 107 -6.73 1.02 0.93
C CYS A 107 -7.53 1.73 2.03
N ASN A 108 -7.10 1.59 3.27
CA ASN A 108 -7.72 2.25 4.42
C ASN A 108 -7.94 3.76 4.24
N ASN A 109 -6.95 4.45 3.63
CA ASN A 109 -6.97 5.90 3.48
C ASN A 109 -7.96 6.41 2.40
N ASN A 110 -8.64 5.49 1.70
CA ASN A 110 -9.75 5.84 0.82
C ASN A 110 -11.09 5.96 1.55
N PHE A 111 -11.10 5.83 2.89
CA PHE A 111 -12.35 5.87 3.65
C PHE A 111 -12.32 6.97 4.72
N SER A 112 -13.41 7.75 4.79
CA SER A 112 -13.59 8.81 5.79
C SER A 112 -13.95 8.27 7.18
N ASN A 113 -14.41 7.03 7.27
CA ASN A 113 -14.95 6.41 8.48
C ASN A 113 -13.92 6.29 9.62
N ASN A 114 -12.64 6.08 9.30
CA ASN A 114 -11.54 5.96 10.28
C ASN A 114 -11.84 5.00 11.46
N VAL A 115 -12.56 3.92 11.21
CA VAL A 115 -12.88 2.85 12.16
C VAL A 115 -12.53 1.50 11.53
N ARG A 116 -12.50 0.43 12.31
CA ARG A 116 -12.35 -0.91 11.75
C ARG A 116 -13.45 -1.18 10.72
N PRO A 117 -13.12 -1.82 9.59
CA PRO A 117 -11.78 -2.35 9.21
C PRO A 117 -10.89 -1.36 8.45
N VAL A 118 -11.24 -0.08 8.39
CA VAL A 118 -10.55 0.93 7.56
C VAL A 118 -9.89 2.05 8.39
N VAL A 119 -9.28 1.71 9.52
CA VAL A 119 -8.53 2.68 10.32
C VAL A 119 -7.46 3.35 9.45
N THR A 120 -7.51 4.70 9.41
CA THR A 120 -6.61 5.53 8.60
C THR A 120 -5.15 5.33 9.01
N LYS A 121 -4.28 5.20 8.04
CA LYS A 121 -2.83 5.07 8.21
C LYS A 121 -2.12 6.41 7.98
N VAL A 122 -0.88 6.52 8.44
CA VAL A 122 -0.02 7.69 8.17
C VAL A 122 0.00 7.96 6.66
N ILE A 123 -0.36 9.17 6.24
CA ILE A 123 -0.63 9.54 4.83
C ILE A 123 0.54 9.16 3.90
N ARG A 124 1.79 9.49 4.28
CA ARG A 124 3.00 9.17 3.48
C ARG A 124 3.35 7.69 3.46
N LEU A 125 2.68 6.86 4.27
CA LEU A 125 2.84 5.42 4.33
C LEU A 125 1.54 4.69 3.92
N ALA A 126 0.62 5.39 3.27
CA ALA A 126 -0.62 4.81 2.77
C ALA A 126 -0.32 3.58 1.91
N LEU A 127 -1.08 2.51 2.15
CA LEU A 127 -0.82 1.20 1.54
C LEU A 127 -0.87 1.25 0.01
N ASN A 128 -1.74 2.09 -0.57
CA ASN A 128 -1.82 2.27 -2.02
C ASN A 128 -0.48 2.66 -2.66
N ILE A 129 0.31 3.52 -1.98
CA ILE A 129 1.63 3.94 -2.50
C ILE A 129 2.51 2.70 -2.71
N GLN A 130 2.61 1.86 -1.69
CA GLN A 130 3.45 0.67 -1.73
C GLN A 130 2.89 -0.39 -2.68
N THR A 131 1.57 -0.59 -2.67
CA THR A 131 0.87 -1.53 -3.57
C THR A 131 1.10 -1.17 -5.03
N PHE A 132 0.95 0.11 -5.39
CA PHE A 132 1.16 0.58 -6.76
C PHE A 132 2.60 0.38 -7.22
N ILE A 133 3.58 0.78 -6.38
CA ILE A 133 5.02 0.64 -6.67
C ILE A 133 5.37 -0.85 -6.86
N GLN A 134 4.89 -1.73 -5.99
CA GLN A 134 5.20 -3.16 -6.09
C GLN A 134 4.56 -3.80 -7.32
N LEU A 135 3.28 -3.54 -7.59
CA LEU A 135 2.62 -4.06 -8.80
C LEU A 135 3.37 -3.61 -10.06
N TYR A 136 3.72 -2.33 -10.13
CA TYR A 136 4.51 -1.80 -11.23
C TYR A 136 5.89 -2.46 -11.34
N GLY A 137 6.60 -2.63 -10.22
CA GLY A 137 7.89 -3.32 -10.16
C GLY A 137 7.82 -4.79 -10.62
N HIS A 138 6.70 -5.47 -10.38
CA HIS A 138 6.42 -6.82 -10.87
C HIS A 138 5.95 -6.87 -12.33
N GLY A 139 5.85 -5.71 -13.01
CA GLY A 139 5.50 -5.63 -14.43
C GLY A 139 4.01 -5.52 -14.73
N TYR A 140 3.15 -5.31 -13.74
CA TYR A 140 1.74 -4.98 -13.95
C TYR A 140 1.62 -3.49 -14.24
N ARG A 141 1.14 -3.14 -15.43
CA ARG A 141 1.07 -1.73 -15.87
C ARG A 141 -0.34 -1.16 -15.83
N ASN A 142 -1.39 -1.95 -16.01
CA ASN A 142 -2.77 -1.49 -16.00
C ASN A 142 -3.32 -1.41 -14.56
N VAL A 143 -2.61 -0.71 -13.66
CA VAL A 143 -3.00 -0.50 -12.28
C VAL A 143 -3.63 0.87 -12.14
N TYR A 144 -4.86 0.94 -11.66
CA TYR A 144 -5.59 2.17 -11.37
C TYR A 144 -5.90 2.26 -9.88
N GLU A 145 -5.70 3.42 -9.32
CA GLU A 145 -5.87 3.66 -7.89
C GLU A 145 -7.08 4.54 -7.61
N LEU A 146 -7.93 4.13 -6.67
CA LEU A 146 -8.99 4.97 -6.16
C LEU A 146 -8.39 6.23 -5.51
N ASN A 147 -8.73 7.41 -6.04
CA ASN A 147 -8.24 8.70 -5.55
C ASN A 147 -9.15 9.33 -4.51
N ASP A 148 -10.44 8.97 -4.51
CA ASP A 148 -11.42 9.56 -3.61
C ASP A 148 -11.32 9.03 -2.18
N VAL A 149 -11.83 9.84 -1.25
CA VAL A 149 -12.13 9.44 0.12
C VAL A 149 -13.64 9.30 0.24
N ILE A 150 -14.11 8.07 0.44
CA ILE A 150 -15.53 7.69 0.43
C ILE A 150 -16.01 7.23 1.81
N ASP A 151 -17.30 7.29 2.07
CA ASP A 151 -17.91 6.65 3.24
C ASP A 151 -18.42 5.25 2.85
N PHE A 152 -17.93 4.19 3.49
CA PHE A 152 -18.40 2.84 3.20
C PHE A 152 -19.87 2.60 3.60
N ASN A 153 -20.49 3.49 4.38
CA ASN A 153 -21.93 3.44 4.71
C ASN A 153 -22.79 4.18 3.67
N ALA A 154 -22.17 4.91 2.75
CA ALA A 154 -22.93 5.64 1.74
C ALA A 154 -23.69 4.66 0.83
N PRO A 155 -24.96 4.97 0.45
CA PRO A 155 -25.82 4.03 -0.28
C PRO A 155 -25.30 3.67 -1.68
N ASN A 156 -24.40 4.47 -2.24
CA ASN A 156 -23.75 4.22 -3.52
C ASN A 156 -22.46 3.41 -3.41
N VAL A 157 -22.02 3.03 -2.20
CA VAL A 157 -20.82 2.23 -1.97
C VAL A 157 -21.23 0.78 -1.71
N SER A 158 -20.85 -0.11 -2.64
CA SER A 158 -21.08 -1.54 -2.49
C SER A 158 -20.06 -2.14 -1.52
N TRP A 159 -20.41 -2.18 -0.24
CA TRP A 159 -19.55 -2.67 0.84
C TRP A 159 -20.04 -4.02 1.36
N VAL A 160 -19.15 -5.00 1.40
CA VAL A 160 -19.40 -6.32 2.03
C VAL A 160 -18.91 -6.27 3.46
N ARG A 161 -19.74 -6.69 4.40
CA ARG A 161 -19.40 -6.85 5.84
C ARG A 161 -19.36 -8.32 6.20
N ALA A 162 -18.49 -8.66 7.14
CA ALA A 162 -18.62 -9.94 7.81
C ALA A 162 -20.03 -10.03 8.46
N PRO A 163 -20.67 -11.22 8.45
CA PRO A 163 -21.84 -11.43 9.29
C PRO A 163 -21.47 -11.07 10.74
N GLU A 164 -22.29 -10.23 11.39
CA GLU A 164 -22.14 -10.02 12.83
C GLU A 164 -22.20 -11.41 13.47
N LEU A 165 -21.10 -11.82 14.11
CA LEU A 165 -21.15 -12.96 15.00
C LEU A 165 -22.15 -12.56 16.08
N ALA A 166 -23.31 -13.21 16.10
CA ALA A 166 -24.30 -13.01 17.14
C ALA A 166 -23.54 -13.10 18.48
N SER A 167 -23.45 -11.97 19.16
CA SER A 167 -22.89 -11.90 20.51
C SER A 167 -23.76 -12.81 21.36
N GLY A 168 -23.31 -14.06 21.53
CA GLY A 168 -23.89 -15.02 22.46
C GLY A 168 -23.85 -14.39 23.85
N GLY A 169 -25.03 -14.16 24.39
CA GLY A 169 -25.26 -13.66 25.73
C GLY A 169 -24.75 -14.60 26.82
#